data_9f46193b0d6e993e6ce454d4214686d8
#
_entry.id   9f46193b0d6e993e6ce454d4214686d8
#
_cell.length_a   1.000
_cell.length_b   1.000
_cell.length_c   1.000
_cell.angle_alpha   90.00
_cell.angle_beta   90.00
_cell.angle_gamma   90.00
#
_symmetry.space_group_name_H-M   'P 1'
#
loop_
_entity.id
_entity.type
_entity.pdbx_description
1 polymer ?
#
loop_
_entity_poly.entity_id
_entity_poly.type
_entity_poly.pdbx_seq_one_letter_code
_entity_poly.pdbx_strand_id
1 'polypeptide(L)' 'MKKAISLEVRLWIEAEDEPAHDFAESTTQAVRDIIEAGAAKYPALAIKIRSIREKS' A
#
# COMPACT_ATOMS: atom_id res chain seq x y z
N MET A 1 4.43 20.65 17.61
CA MET A 1 5.51 20.47 16.61
C MET A 1 5.23 19.25 15.75
N LYS A 2 5.31 19.41 14.46
CA LYS A 2 5.10 18.28 13.55
C LYS A 2 6.41 17.62 13.22
N LYS A 3 6.39 16.30 13.22
CA LYS A 3 7.53 15.51 12.80
C LYS A 3 7.12 14.69 11.60
N ALA A 4 8.01 14.56 10.66
CA ALA A 4 7.74 13.77 9.45
C ALA A 4 8.85 12.75 9.24
N ILE A 5 8.49 11.61 8.74
CA ILE A 5 9.43 10.55 8.44
C ILE A 5 9.02 9.94 7.09
N SER A 6 10.00 9.58 6.31
CA SER A 6 9.75 8.92 5.05
C SER A 6 10.18 7.46 5.19
N LEU A 7 9.28 6.57 4.85
CA LEU A 7 9.56 5.14 4.96
C LEU A 7 9.47 4.48 3.60
N GLU A 8 10.36 3.54 3.39
CA GLU A 8 10.30 2.71 2.21
C GLU A 8 9.99 1.29 2.68
N VAL A 9 8.93 0.72 2.12
CA VAL A 9 8.46 -0.60 2.54
C VAL A 9 8.43 -1.53 1.34
N ARG A 10 8.94 -2.73 1.51
CA ARG A 10 8.88 -3.76 0.48
C ARG A 10 7.89 -4.81 0.91
N LEU A 11 7.05 -5.21 -0.02
CA LEU A 11 6.02 -6.20 0.24
C LEU A 11 6.16 -7.35 -0.74
N TRP A 12 5.89 -8.54 -0.26
CA TRP A 12 5.77 -9.72 -1.10
C TRP A 12 4.32 -10.17 -1.02
N ILE A 13 3.65 -10.20 -2.14
CA ILE A 13 2.24 -10.55 -2.16
C ILE A 13 2.02 -11.73 -3.07
N GLU A 14 1.39 -12.76 -2.55
CA GLU A 14 1.05 -13.94 -3.32
C GLU A 14 -0.45 -14.08 -3.33
N ALA A 15 -1.00 -14.44 -4.45
CA ALA A 15 -2.41 -14.73 -4.56
C ALA A 15 -2.59 -16.09 -5.18
N GLU A 16 -3.45 -16.90 -4.60
CA GLU A 16 -3.78 -18.17 -5.16
C GLU A 16 -4.86 -17.97 -6.14
N ASP A 17 -4.60 -17.72 -7.33
CA ASP A 17 -5.67 -17.70 -8.18
C ASP A 17 -5.40 -17.49 -9.56
N GLU A 18 -6.42 -17.45 -10.31
CA GLU A 18 -6.34 -17.38 -11.69
C GLU A 18 -5.63 -16.16 -12.15
N PRO A 19 -4.92 -16.25 -13.23
CA PRO A 19 -4.19 -15.13 -13.77
C PRO A 19 -5.13 -14.04 -14.22
N ALA A 20 -5.07 -12.92 -13.56
CA ALA A 20 -5.80 -11.77 -13.97
C ALA A 20 -4.91 -10.93 -14.85
N HIS A 21 -5.47 -10.33 -15.86
CA HIS A 21 -4.71 -9.49 -16.76
C HIS A 21 -4.06 -8.33 -16.05
N ASP A 22 -4.69 -7.84 -15.02
CA ASP A 22 -4.22 -6.67 -14.31
C ASP A 22 -3.88 -6.97 -12.85
N PHE A 23 -3.28 -8.14 -12.64
CA PHE A 23 -2.94 -8.56 -11.28
C PHE A 23 -2.13 -7.52 -10.52
N ALA A 24 -1.12 -6.95 -11.17
CA ALA A 24 -0.28 -5.94 -10.52
C ALA A 24 -1.08 -4.69 -10.17
N GLU A 25 -1.95 -4.26 -11.04
CA GLU A 25 -2.76 -3.08 -10.80
C GLU A 25 -3.79 -3.31 -9.69
N SER A 26 -4.49 -4.43 -9.74
CA SER A 26 -5.47 -4.73 -8.71
C SER A 26 -4.82 -4.93 -7.36
N THR A 27 -3.65 -5.56 -7.31
CA THR A 27 -2.92 -5.75 -6.07
C THR A 27 -2.45 -4.42 -5.51
N THR A 28 -1.97 -3.53 -6.36
CA THR A 28 -1.54 -2.22 -5.94
C THR A 28 -2.70 -1.43 -5.33
N GLN A 29 -3.85 -1.51 -5.95
CA GLN A 29 -5.03 -0.84 -5.43
C GLN A 29 -5.48 -1.45 -4.09
N ALA A 30 -5.39 -2.77 -3.96
CA ALA A 30 -5.72 -3.44 -2.71
C ALA A 30 -4.80 -3.01 -1.57
N VAL A 31 -3.51 -2.90 -1.84
CA VAL A 31 -2.56 -2.45 -0.84
C VAL A 31 -2.86 -1.02 -0.41
N ARG A 32 -3.18 -0.17 -1.35
CA ARG A 32 -3.55 1.21 -1.06
C ARG A 32 -4.77 1.26 -0.14
N ASP A 33 -5.77 0.46 -0.44
CA ASP A 33 -6.98 0.39 0.36
C ASP A 33 -6.70 -0.12 1.78
N ILE A 34 -5.83 -1.11 1.90
CA ILE A 34 -5.45 -1.65 3.20
C ILE A 34 -4.76 -0.58 4.03
N ILE A 35 -3.86 0.17 3.43
CA ILE A 35 -3.15 1.24 4.13
C ILE A 35 -4.12 2.31 4.59
N GLU A 36 -5.03 2.70 3.74
CA GLU A 36 -6.01 3.74 4.07
C GLU A 36 -6.95 3.28 5.19
N ALA A 37 -7.40 2.04 5.12
CA ALA A 37 -8.24 1.48 6.16
C ALA A 37 -7.49 1.36 7.48
N GLY A 38 -6.23 0.94 7.43
CA GLY A 38 -5.41 0.83 8.62
C GLY A 38 -5.09 2.17 9.25
N ALA A 39 -4.94 3.19 8.43
CA ALA A 39 -4.62 4.53 8.92
C ALA A 39 -5.72 5.08 9.82
N ALA A 40 -6.95 4.63 9.63
CA ALA A 40 -8.06 5.08 10.47
C ALA A 40 -7.88 4.67 11.93
N LYS A 41 -7.07 3.65 12.19
CA LYS A 41 -6.79 3.21 13.56
C LYS A 41 -5.79 4.11 14.27
N TYR A 42 -5.13 4.97 13.54
CA TYR A 42 -4.06 5.81 14.08
C TYR A 42 -4.30 7.27 13.71
N PRO A 43 -5.34 7.87 14.29
CA PRO A 43 -5.74 9.21 13.86
C PRO A 43 -4.69 10.30 14.12
N ALA A 44 -3.71 10.01 14.95
CA ALA A 44 -2.62 10.97 15.18
C ALA A 44 -1.62 11.00 14.04
N LEU A 45 -1.70 10.04 13.12
CA LEU A 45 -0.77 9.95 12.00
C LEU A 45 -1.46 10.37 10.71
N ALA A 46 -0.79 11.19 9.94
CA ALA A 46 -1.25 11.52 8.59
C ALA A 46 -0.38 10.76 7.63
N ILE A 47 -0.97 9.82 6.91
CA ILE A 47 -0.23 8.97 5.99
C ILE A 47 -0.53 9.40 4.57
N LYS A 48 0.54 9.70 3.84
CA LYS A 48 0.40 10.03 2.43
C LYS A 48 1.18 9.02 1.61
N ILE A 49 0.51 8.40 0.67
CA ILE A 49 1.13 7.43 -0.21
C ILE A 49 1.65 8.17 -1.42
N ARG A 50 2.95 8.18 -1.59
CA ARG A 50 3.55 8.89 -2.71
C ARG A 50 3.66 8.02 -3.95
N SER A 51 3.96 6.76 -3.76
CA SER A 51 4.02 5.86 -4.90
C SER A 51 3.88 4.43 -4.44
N ILE A 52 3.18 3.66 -5.23
CA ILE A 52 3.10 2.23 -5.07
C ILE A 52 3.34 1.68 -6.46
N ARG A 53 4.34 0.84 -6.60
CA ARG A 53 4.64 0.29 -7.92
C ARG A 53 5.23 -1.10 -7.80
N GLU A 54 5.03 -1.86 -8.84
CA GLU A 54 5.57 -3.18 -8.91
C GLU A 54 7.08 -3.12 -9.13
N LYS A 55 7.77 -3.97 -8.41
CA LYS A 55 9.19 -4.10 -8.60
C LYS A 55 9.46 -5.40 -9.34
N SER A 56 10.01 -5.28 -10.48
CA SER A 56 10.32 -6.47 -11.30
C SER A 56 11.71 -6.99 -11.04
#